data_b7f051e05276d229a9ec60d91b602685
#
_entry.id   b7f051e05276d229a9ec60d91b602685
#
_cell.length_a   1.000
_cell.length_b   1.000
_cell.length_c   1.000
_cell.angle_alpha   90.00
_cell.angle_beta   90.00
_cell.angle_gamma   90.00
#
_symmetry.space_group_name_H-M   'P 1'
#
loop_
_entity.id
_entity.type
_entity.pdbx_description
1 polymer ?
#
loop_
_entity_poly.entity_id
_entity_poly.type
_entity_poly.pdbx_seq_one_letter_code
_entity_poly.pdbx_strand_id
1 'polypeptide(L)'
;LPIYGRRLRDAPALARGEEVHATWAELAARVAGGAGGLTGSLGLRVGDRVAIVMSNRPEYLEVQYAVWHAGLVAVPVNARLHRDEIAYVLEHSGARAAVTDDEHATDLEALLERVGTLEAVVRAPGPDWDALLTAEPIALVDRGTDDPAWLFYTSGTTGRPKGATLTHSNLLSNLAQI
;
A
#
# COMPACT_ATOMS: atom_id res chain seq x y z
N LEU A 1 -12.61 6.86 2.73
CA LEU A 1 -12.38 6.84 4.18
C LEU A 1 -12.83 8.12 4.88
N PRO A 2 -12.56 9.37 4.40
CA PRO A 2 -12.94 10.58 5.13
C PRO A 2 -14.43 10.68 5.49
N ILE A 3 -15.33 10.13 4.67
CA ILE A 3 -16.77 10.12 4.93
C ILE A 3 -17.10 9.18 6.09
N TYR A 4 -16.55 7.97 6.10
CA TYR A 4 -16.79 6.99 7.16
C TYR A 4 -16.15 7.42 8.48
N GLY A 5 -14.94 8.00 8.45
CA GLY A 5 -14.29 8.57 9.62
C GLY A 5 -15.10 9.69 10.31
N ARG A 6 -15.98 10.37 9.56
CA ARG A 6 -16.91 11.36 10.13
C ARG A 6 -18.25 10.77 10.58
N ARG A 7 -18.81 9.82 9.82
CA ARG A 7 -20.17 9.29 10.07
C ARG A 7 -20.20 8.13 11.05
N LEU A 8 -19.16 7.29 11.06
CA LEU A 8 -19.07 6.07 11.86
C LEU A 8 -17.88 6.12 12.82
N ARG A 9 -17.55 7.29 13.34
CA ARG A 9 -16.31 7.60 14.07
C ARG A 9 -15.81 6.47 14.96
N ASP A 10 -16.67 6.02 15.86
CA ASP A 10 -16.32 5.12 16.96
C ASP A 10 -16.64 3.64 16.63
N ALA A 11 -17.19 3.38 15.44
CA ALA A 11 -17.42 2.01 14.98
C ALA A 11 -16.10 1.35 14.55
N PRO A 12 -15.94 0.04 14.79
CA PRO A 12 -14.79 -0.72 14.32
C PRO A 12 -14.63 -0.62 12.80
N ALA A 13 -13.42 -0.32 12.35
CA ALA A 13 -13.06 -0.28 10.93
C ALA A 13 -12.15 -1.45 10.56
N LEU A 14 -11.17 -1.73 11.40
CA LEU A 14 -10.25 -2.86 11.25
C LEU A 14 -10.24 -3.70 12.52
N ALA A 15 -10.31 -5.01 12.35
CA ALA A 15 -10.22 -5.96 13.46
C ALA A 15 -9.43 -7.21 13.05
N ARG A 16 -8.84 -7.87 14.03
CA ARG A 16 -8.21 -9.18 13.89
C ARG A 16 -8.88 -10.15 14.86
N GLY A 17 -9.74 -11.04 14.35
CA GLY A 17 -10.64 -11.81 15.19
C GLY A 17 -11.61 -10.87 15.93
N GLU A 18 -11.66 -10.95 17.25
CA GLU A 18 -12.49 -10.10 18.11
C GLU A 18 -11.78 -8.80 18.56
N GLU A 19 -10.49 -8.68 18.32
CA GLU A 19 -9.69 -7.52 18.71
C GLU A 19 -9.84 -6.40 17.66
N VAL A 20 -10.35 -5.25 18.10
CA VAL A 20 -10.46 -4.04 17.26
C VAL A 20 -9.09 -3.38 17.17
N HIS A 21 -8.55 -3.29 15.96
CA HIS A 21 -7.28 -2.62 15.68
C HIS A 21 -7.45 -1.11 15.52
N ALA A 22 -8.51 -0.68 14.82
CA ALA A 22 -8.82 0.73 14.63
C ALA A 22 -10.31 0.97 14.40
N THR A 23 -10.81 2.08 14.93
CA THR A 23 -12.09 2.67 14.56
C THR A 23 -11.99 3.37 13.20
N TRP A 24 -13.12 3.77 12.62
CA TRP A 24 -13.14 4.54 11.38
C TRP A 24 -12.43 5.90 11.49
N ALA A 25 -12.53 6.56 12.65
CA ALA A 25 -11.85 7.83 12.88
C ALA A 25 -10.32 7.65 12.95
N GLU A 26 -9.87 6.64 13.68
CA GLU A 26 -8.45 6.32 13.80
C GLU A 26 -7.86 5.88 12.45
N LEU A 27 -8.53 4.98 11.75
CA LEU A 27 -8.09 4.56 10.41
C LEU A 27 -7.98 5.75 9.45
N ALA A 28 -8.97 6.64 9.43
CA ALA A 28 -8.94 7.81 8.56
C ALA A 28 -7.78 8.76 8.89
N ALA A 29 -7.48 8.96 10.19
CA ALA A 29 -6.36 9.77 10.64
C ALA A 29 -5.01 9.14 10.27
N ARG A 30 -4.82 7.84 10.56
CA ARG A 30 -3.61 7.09 10.23
C ARG A 30 -3.35 7.08 8.71
N VAL A 31 -4.39 6.87 7.91
CA VAL A 31 -4.30 6.90 6.45
C VAL A 31 -3.89 8.27 5.92
N ALA A 32 -4.45 9.36 6.46
CA ALA A 32 -4.09 10.71 6.04
C ALA A 32 -2.64 11.09 6.44
N GLY A 33 -2.21 10.69 7.66
CA GLY A 33 -0.83 10.85 8.13
C GLY A 33 0.14 10.02 7.30
N GLY A 34 -0.15 8.72 7.10
CA GLY A 34 0.67 7.83 6.27
C GLY A 34 0.83 8.33 4.83
N ALA A 35 -0.25 8.86 4.25
CA ALA A 35 -0.20 9.49 2.93
C ALA A 35 0.73 10.71 2.92
N GLY A 36 0.67 11.54 3.97
CA GLY A 36 1.60 12.64 4.18
C GLY A 36 3.05 12.19 4.29
N GLY A 37 3.30 11.11 5.05
CA GLY A 37 4.62 10.51 5.18
C GLY A 37 5.16 9.95 3.87
N LEU A 38 4.34 9.22 3.11
CA LEU A 38 4.71 8.68 1.80
C LEU A 38 5.11 9.79 0.81
N THR A 39 4.38 10.90 0.80
CA THR A 39 4.65 12.01 -0.14
C THR A 39 5.70 12.99 0.39
N GLY A 40 5.62 13.37 1.67
CA GLY A 40 6.52 14.36 2.28
C GLY A 40 7.88 13.80 2.66
N SER A 41 7.90 12.67 3.41
CA SER A 41 9.15 12.09 3.91
C SER A 41 9.87 11.24 2.87
N LEU A 42 9.13 10.42 2.09
CA LEU A 42 9.72 9.58 1.04
C LEU A 42 9.74 10.24 -0.35
N GLY A 43 9.15 11.44 -0.51
CA GLY A 43 9.16 12.18 -1.75
C GLY A 43 8.41 11.51 -2.91
N LEU A 44 7.46 10.62 -2.61
CA LEU A 44 6.66 9.95 -3.64
C LEU A 44 5.66 10.93 -4.28
N ARG A 45 5.42 10.74 -5.56
CA ARG A 45 4.55 11.59 -6.37
C ARG A 45 3.35 10.80 -6.89
N VAL A 46 2.27 11.51 -7.18
CA VAL A 46 1.07 10.94 -7.80
C VAL A 46 1.43 10.00 -8.95
N GLY A 47 0.90 8.78 -8.91
CA GLY A 47 1.17 7.74 -9.89
C GLY A 47 2.41 6.89 -9.59
N ASP A 48 3.25 7.21 -8.60
CA ASP A 48 4.33 6.33 -8.17
C ASP A 48 3.77 5.03 -7.58
N ARG A 49 4.52 3.93 -7.75
CA ARG A 49 4.12 2.60 -7.28
C ARG A 49 4.74 2.32 -5.92
N VAL A 50 3.91 1.81 -5.03
CA VAL A 50 4.32 1.33 -3.72
C VAL A 50 3.99 -0.15 -3.61
N ALA A 51 5.01 -0.98 -3.45
CA ALA A 51 4.83 -2.41 -3.22
C ALA A 51 4.41 -2.68 -1.78
N ILE A 52 3.48 -3.62 -1.60
CA ILE A 52 3.04 -4.09 -0.28
C ILE A 52 3.39 -5.56 -0.20
N VAL A 53 4.41 -5.89 0.60
CA VAL A 53 4.99 -7.24 0.74
C VAL A 53 4.88 -7.64 2.20
N MET A 54 3.72 -8.09 2.61
CA MET A 54 3.47 -8.53 3.99
C MET A 54 2.34 -9.54 4.06
N SER A 55 2.27 -10.26 5.17
CA SER A 55 1.16 -11.14 5.50
C SER A 55 -0.14 -10.38 5.72
N ASN A 56 -1.30 -11.07 5.67
CA ASN A 56 -2.60 -10.46 5.93
C ASN A 56 -2.69 -9.97 7.39
N ARG A 57 -2.77 -8.65 7.54
CA ARG A 57 -2.81 -7.96 8.84
C ARG A 57 -3.48 -6.59 8.69
N PRO A 58 -3.92 -5.96 9.79
CA PRO A 58 -4.59 -4.66 9.73
C PRO A 58 -3.77 -3.58 9.03
N GLU A 59 -2.45 -3.54 9.25
CA GLU A 59 -1.53 -2.57 8.66
C GLU A 59 -1.47 -2.68 7.13
N TYR A 60 -1.75 -3.86 6.56
CA TYR A 60 -1.86 -4.02 5.11
C TYR A 60 -2.90 -3.05 4.52
N LEU A 61 -4.07 -2.98 5.16
CA LEU A 61 -5.15 -2.09 4.71
C LEU A 61 -4.83 -0.62 5.00
N GLU A 62 -4.18 -0.32 6.12
CA GLU A 62 -3.72 1.05 6.41
C GLU A 62 -2.79 1.56 5.31
N VAL A 63 -1.77 0.77 4.97
CA VAL A 63 -0.79 1.10 3.92
C VAL A 63 -1.50 1.25 2.57
N GLN A 64 -2.34 0.29 2.20
CA GLN A 64 -3.06 0.33 0.93
C GLN A 64 -3.92 1.58 0.79
N TYR A 65 -4.67 1.93 1.84
CA TYR A 65 -5.48 3.13 1.83
C TYR A 65 -4.65 4.43 1.87
N ALA A 66 -3.49 4.44 2.55
CA ALA A 66 -2.58 5.58 2.53
C ALA A 66 -1.99 5.80 1.12
N VAL A 67 -1.61 4.73 0.44
CA VAL A 67 -1.16 4.75 -0.96
C VAL A 67 -2.23 5.37 -1.86
N TRP A 68 -3.47 4.91 -1.79
CA TRP A 68 -4.55 5.48 -2.59
C TRP A 68 -4.92 6.90 -2.19
N HIS A 69 -4.88 7.22 -0.90
CA HIS A 69 -5.15 8.57 -0.39
C HIS A 69 -4.16 9.59 -0.96
N ALA A 70 -2.91 9.18 -1.12
CA ALA A 70 -1.84 9.99 -1.71
C ALA A 70 -1.85 10.02 -3.25
N GLY A 71 -2.82 9.36 -3.91
CA GLY A 71 -2.87 9.26 -5.36
C GLY A 71 -1.79 8.36 -5.98
N LEU A 72 -1.20 7.48 -5.18
CA LEU A 72 -0.19 6.50 -5.57
C LEU A 72 -0.86 5.21 -6.07
N VAL A 73 -0.08 4.30 -6.65
CA VAL A 73 -0.53 3.01 -7.16
C VAL A 73 -0.04 1.88 -6.25
N ALA A 74 -0.96 1.10 -5.70
CA ALA A 74 -0.60 -0.05 -4.88
C ALA A 74 -0.14 -1.23 -5.76
N VAL A 75 0.94 -1.89 -5.35
CA VAL A 75 1.44 -3.12 -5.96
C VAL A 75 1.42 -4.23 -4.90
N PRO A 76 0.28 -4.93 -4.74
CA PRO A 76 0.20 -6.09 -3.85
C PRO A 76 1.13 -7.19 -4.33
N VAL A 77 2.03 -7.62 -3.47
CA VAL A 77 2.98 -8.70 -3.76
C VAL A 77 2.71 -9.86 -2.82
N ASN A 78 2.58 -11.06 -3.36
CA ASN A 78 2.46 -12.24 -2.52
C ASN A 78 3.76 -12.45 -1.73
N ALA A 79 3.68 -12.29 -0.42
CA ALA A 79 4.83 -12.39 0.48
C ALA A 79 5.48 -13.80 0.51
N ARG A 80 4.79 -14.83 0.00
CA ARG A 80 5.33 -16.20 -0.11
C ARG A 80 6.19 -16.42 -1.36
N LEU A 81 6.33 -15.43 -2.22
CA LEU A 81 7.21 -15.52 -3.39
C LEU A 81 8.68 -15.57 -2.95
N HIS A 82 9.50 -16.26 -3.77
CA HIS A 82 10.93 -16.21 -3.58
C HIS A 82 11.47 -14.79 -3.80
N ARG A 83 12.55 -14.42 -3.09
CA ARG A 83 13.17 -13.09 -3.17
C ARG A 83 13.43 -12.62 -4.60
N ASP A 84 13.84 -13.52 -5.51
CA ASP A 84 14.09 -13.15 -6.91
C ASP A 84 12.81 -12.85 -7.69
N GLU A 85 11.69 -13.48 -7.33
CA GLU A 85 10.37 -13.18 -7.91
C GLU A 85 9.86 -11.83 -7.40
N ILE A 86 10.06 -11.55 -6.10
CA ILE A 86 9.76 -10.24 -5.50
C ILE A 86 10.60 -9.16 -6.20
N ALA A 87 11.91 -9.37 -6.35
CA ALA A 87 12.79 -8.44 -7.05
C ALA A 87 12.31 -8.16 -8.48
N TYR A 88 11.90 -9.19 -9.21
CA TYR A 88 11.32 -9.03 -10.56
C TYR A 88 10.05 -8.17 -10.53
N VAL A 89 9.14 -8.41 -9.57
CA VAL A 89 7.90 -7.61 -9.45
C VAL A 89 8.22 -6.16 -9.14
N LEU A 90 9.14 -5.89 -8.21
CA LEU A 90 9.56 -4.54 -7.85
C LEU A 90 10.16 -3.79 -9.05
N GLU A 91 11.08 -4.42 -9.77
CA GLU A 91 11.74 -3.83 -10.93
C GLU A 91 10.74 -3.60 -12.09
N HIS A 92 9.94 -4.64 -12.43
CA HIS A 92 8.99 -4.58 -13.54
C HIS A 92 7.84 -3.60 -13.29
N SER A 93 7.38 -3.46 -12.03
CA SER A 93 6.37 -2.47 -11.64
C SER A 93 6.96 -1.05 -11.59
N GLY A 94 8.27 -0.94 -11.46
CA GLY A 94 8.94 0.32 -11.16
C GLY A 94 8.56 0.87 -9.78
N ALA A 95 8.37 -0.02 -8.79
CA ALA A 95 8.06 0.40 -7.42
C ALA A 95 9.20 1.24 -6.85
N ARG A 96 8.87 2.42 -6.30
CA ARG A 96 9.83 3.32 -5.66
C ARG A 96 9.96 3.08 -4.17
N ALA A 97 8.91 2.56 -3.54
CA ALA A 97 8.95 2.15 -2.14
C ALA A 97 8.31 0.77 -1.98
N ALA A 98 8.75 0.04 -0.96
CA ALA A 98 8.12 -1.19 -0.51
C ALA A 98 7.79 -1.07 0.97
N VAL A 99 6.57 -1.45 1.35
CA VAL A 99 6.15 -1.58 2.75
C VAL A 99 6.02 -3.05 3.08
N THR A 100 6.61 -3.47 4.21
CA THR A 100 6.78 -4.88 4.55
C THR A 100 6.62 -5.12 6.05
N ASP A 101 6.38 -6.37 6.44
CA ASP A 101 6.48 -6.79 7.84
C ASP A 101 7.93 -7.25 8.19
N ASP A 102 8.16 -7.51 9.48
CA ASP A 102 9.50 -7.90 9.97
C ASP A 102 10.00 -9.21 9.34
N GLU A 103 9.08 -10.12 8.97
CA GLU A 103 9.45 -11.42 8.39
C GLU A 103 10.18 -11.26 7.04
N HIS A 104 9.81 -10.26 6.26
CA HIS A 104 10.32 -10.03 4.90
C HIS A 104 11.29 -8.85 4.81
N ALA A 105 11.45 -8.08 5.89
CA ALA A 105 12.20 -6.83 5.89
C ALA A 105 13.65 -6.99 5.43
N THR A 106 14.36 -7.97 6.00
CA THR A 106 15.79 -8.21 5.67
C THR A 106 15.98 -8.54 4.19
N ASP A 107 15.11 -9.36 3.63
CA ASP A 107 15.18 -9.72 2.21
C ASP A 107 14.91 -8.51 1.31
N LEU A 108 13.94 -7.66 1.68
CA LEU A 108 13.61 -6.46 0.92
C LEU A 108 14.68 -5.37 1.03
N GLU A 109 15.26 -5.18 2.21
CA GLU A 109 16.39 -4.25 2.41
C GLU A 109 17.58 -4.62 1.53
N ALA A 110 17.88 -5.92 1.39
CA ALA A 110 18.92 -6.40 0.48
C ALA A 110 18.61 -6.14 -1.01
N LEU A 111 17.36 -5.85 -1.36
CA LEU A 111 16.97 -5.50 -2.73
C LEU A 111 17.16 -4.01 -3.06
N LEU A 112 17.37 -3.12 -2.07
CA LEU A 112 17.64 -1.69 -2.32
C LEU A 112 18.85 -1.48 -3.23
N GLU A 113 19.88 -2.27 -3.07
CA GLU A 113 21.10 -2.17 -3.92
C GLU A 113 20.92 -2.85 -5.28
N ARG A 114 19.95 -3.76 -5.40
CA ARG A 114 19.76 -4.59 -6.61
C ARG A 114 18.70 -4.03 -7.54
N VAL A 115 17.61 -3.48 -6.99
CA VAL A 115 16.46 -2.96 -7.74
C VAL A 115 16.59 -1.46 -7.88
N GLY A 116 17.06 -1.00 -9.03
CA GLY A 116 17.42 0.41 -9.25
C GLY A 116 16.26 1.42 -9.13
N THR A 117 15.01 0.96 -9.13
CA THR A 117 13.83 1.81 -8.92
C THR A 117 13.41 1.93 -7.45
N LEU A 118 13.85 0.98 -6.60
CA LEU A 118 13.48 0.94 -5.19
C LEU A 118 14.33 1.90 -4.37
N GLU A 119 13.72 2.90 -3.77
CA GLU A 119 14.40 3.97 -3.01
C GLU A 119 14.24 3.81 -1.51
N ALA A 120 13.17 3.12 -1.06
CA ALA A 120 12.88 2.94 0.36
C ALA A 120 12.21 1.60 0.65
N VAL A 121 12.55 1.02 1.80
CA VAL A 121 11.83 -0.09 2.44
C VAL A 121 11.36 0.38 3.80
N VAL A 122 10.07 0.20 4.10
CA VAL A 122 9.40 0.65 5.33
C VAL A 122 8.82 -0.55 6.04
N ARG A 123 9.11 -0.72 7.33
CA ARG A 123 8.53 -1.80 8.14
C ARG A 123 7.21 -1.36 8.76
N ALA A 124 6.16 -2.17 8.57
CA ALA A 124 4.82 -1.99 9.13
C ALA A 124 4.23 -3.33 9.62
N PRO A 125 3.88 -3.43 10.92
CA PRO A 125 4.06 -2.41 11.96
C PRO A 125 5.53 -2.20 12.27
N GLY A 126 5.86 -1.02 12.79
CA GLY A 126 7.20 -0.73 13.24
C GLY A 126 7.49 0.77 13.24
N PRO A 127 8.64 1.17 13.83
CA PRO A 127 8.99 2.57 14.02
C PRO A 127 9.03 3.36 12.70
N ASP A 128 9.36 2.72 11.58
CA ASP A 128 9.43 3.39 10.28
C ASP A 128 8.04 3.82 9.82
N TRP A 129 7.04 2.91 9.88
CA TRP A 129 5.66 3.22 9.53
C TRP A 129 5.05 4.20 10.53
N ASP A 130 5.31 4.00 11.83
CA ASP A 130 4.82 4.89 12.88
C ASP A 130 5.35 6.32 12.69
N ALA A 131 6.59 6.49 12.27
CA ALA A 131 7.15 7.79 11.92
C ALA A 131 6.42 8.43 10.74
N LEU A 132 6.08 7.66 9.68
CA LEU A 132 5.30 8.18 8.55
C LEU A 132 3.89 8.58 8.96
N LEU A 133 3.26 7.87 9.91
CA LEU A 133 1.92 8.20 10.42
C LEU A 133 1.87 9.53 11.18
N THR A 134 3.00 10.01 11.72
CA THR A 134 3.10 11.29 12.44
C THR A 134 3.35 12.49 11.52
N ALA A 135 3.51 12.26 10.22
CA ALA A 135 3.67 13.34 9.26
C ALA A 135 2.41 14.22 9.17
N GLU A 136 2.56 15.43 8.64
CA GLU A 136 1.43 16.33 8.40
C GLU A 136 0.39 15.63 7.51
N PRO A 137 -0.85 15.43 7.99
CA PRO A 137 -1.88 14.78 7.21
C PRO A 137 -2.22 15.57 5.94
N ILE A 138 -2.31 14.87 4.82
CA ILE A 138 -2.72 15.51 3.56
C ILE A 138 -4.21 15.26 3.26
N ALA A 139 -4.80 16.14 2.46
CA ALA A 139 -6.12 15.90 1.90
C ALA A 139 -6.08 14.74 0.90
N LEU A 140 -7.22 14.06 0.74
CA LEU A 140 -7.35 13.03 -0.30
C LEU A 140 -7.02 13.62 -1.67
N VAL A 141 -6.05 13.03 -2.34
CA VAL A 141 -5.68 13.42 -3.70
C VAL A 141 -6.77 12.96 -4.67
N ASP A 142 -7.29 13.89 -5.45
CA ASP A 142 -8.31 13.59 -6.45
C ASP A 142 -7.73 12.79 -7.61
N ARG A 143 -8.40 11.69 -7.98
CA ARG A 143 -8.00 10.79 -9.07
C ARG A 143 -9.17 10.54 -10.01
N GLY A 144 -8.87 10.52 -11.29
CA GLY A 144 -9.83 10.11 -12.30
C GLY A 144 -10.20 8.62 -12.18
N THR A 145 -11.39 8.26 -12.62
CA THR A 145 -11.87 6.88 -12.59
C THR A 145 -10.99 5.93 -13.41
N ASP A 146 -10.35 6.42 -14.46
CA ASP A 146 -9.47 5.65 -15.35
C ASP A 146 -8.00 5.67 -14.91
N ASP A 147 -7.68 6.40 -13.84
CA ASP A 147 -6.34 6.39 -13.28
C ASP A 147 -6.02 5.02 -12.64
N PRO A 148 -4.75 4.55 -12.77
CA PRO A 148 -4.30 3.34 -12.11
C PRO A 148 -4.45 3.41 -10.59
N ALA A 149 -5.04 2.37 -9.99
CA ALA A 149 -5.17 2.19 -8.55
C ALA A 149 -4.36 1.00 -8.05
N TRP A 150 -4.34 -0.09 -8.83
CA TRP A 150 -3.60 -1.30 -8.52
C TRP A 150 -2.79 -1.79 -9.72
N LEU A 151 -1.64 -2.34 -9.41
CA LEU A 151 -0.86 -3.17 -10.34
C LEU A 151 -0.75 -4.57 -9.75
N PHE A 152 -1.60 -5.46 -10.22
CA PHE A 152 -1.76 -6.81 -9.67
C PHE A 152 -0.99 -7.84 -10.49
N TYR A 153 -0.12 -8.61 -9.84
CA TYR A 153 0.67 -9.63 -10.51
C TYR A 153 0.03 -11.00 -10.41
N THR A 154 -0.12 -11.67 -11.55
CA THR A 154 -0.62 -13.04 -11.64
C THR A 154 0.48 -13.96 -12.16
N SER A 155 0.47 -15.23 -11.71
CA SER A 155 1.33 -16.27 -12.27
C SER A 155 0.95 -16.48 -13.73
N GLY A 156 1.79 -15.99 -14.64
CA GLY A 156 1.58 -16.19 -16.07
C GLY A 156 1.84 -17.64 -16.48
N THR A 157 1.08 -18.16 -17.43
CA THR A 157 1.28 -19.49 -18.04
C THR A 157 2.63 -19.61 -18.77
N THR A 158 3.35 -18.51 -18.94
CA THR A 158 4.61 -18.39 -19.70
C THR A 158 5.86 -18.21 -18.84
N GLY A 159 5.80 -18.48 -17.53
CA GLY A 159 6.97 -18.54 -16.63
C GLY A 159 7.30 -17.28 -15.83
N ARG A 160 6.94 -16.06 -16.29
CA ARG A 160 7.12 -14.84 -15.49
C ARG A 160 5.78 -14.21 -15.13
N PRO A 161 5.64 -13.67 -13.91
CA PRO A 161 4.43 -12.96 -13.49
C PRO A 161 4.10 -11.80 -14.44
N LYS A 162 2.81 -11.62 -14.74
CA LYS A 162 2.30 -10.52 -15.56
C LYS A 162 1.55 -9.54 -14.67
N GLY A 163 1.87 -8.24 -14.81
CA GLY A 163 1.16 -7.16 -14.10
C GLY A 163 -0.09 -6.74 -14.85
N ALA A 164 -1.24 -6.85 -14.19
CA ALA A 164 -2.51 -6.31 -14.65
C ALA A 164 -2.77 -4.97 -13.94
N THR A 165 -2.91 -3.91 -14.72
CA THR A 165 -3.29 -2.60 -14.18
C THR A 165 -4.79 -2.54 -13.98
N LEU A 166 -5.23 -2.29 -12.74
CA LEU A 166 -6.63 -2.04 -12.40
C LEU A 166 -6.80 -0.55 -12.09
N THR A 167 -7.80 0.05 -12.71
CA THR A 167 -8.16 1.45 -12.49
C THR A 167 -9.10 1.60 -11.29
N HIS A 168 -9.30 2.84 -10.82
CA HIS A 168 -10.31 3.11 -9.80
C HIS A 168 -11.71 2.67 -10.24
N SER A 169 -12.08 2.83 -11.52
CA SER A 169 -13.36 2.37 -12.04
C SER A 169 -13.50 0.85 -12.01
N ASN A 170 -12.44 0.10 -12.27
CA ASN A 170 -12.48 -1.37 -12.17
C ASN A 170 -12.80 -1.82 -10.74
N LEU A 171 -12.17 -1.18 -9.73
CA LEU A 171 -12.42 -1.48 -8.32
C LEU A 171 -13.85 -1.11 -7.91
N LEU A 172 -14.33 0.07 -8.30
CA LEU A 172 -15.69 0.53 -8.00
C LEU A 172 -16.75 -0.34 -8.67
N SER A 173 -16.53 -0.76 -9.92
CA SER A 173 -17.45 -1.64 -10.64
C SER A 173 -17.54 -3.01 -9.97
N ASN A 174 -16.45 -3.54 -9.43
CA ASN A 174 -16.47 -4.80 -8.70
C ASN A 174 -17.27 -4.68 -7.40
N LEU A 175 -17.08 -3.58 -6.65
CA LEU A 175 -17.84 -3.31 -5.42
C LEU A 175 -19.34 -3.12 -5.68
N ALA A 176 -19.73 -2.58 -6.84
CA ALA A 176 -21.14 -2.37 -7.20
C ALA A 176 -21.88 -3.68 -7.60
N GLN A 177 -21.15 -4.78 -7.78
CA GLN A 177 -21.70 -6.10 -8.13
C GLN A 177 -21.98 -6.99 -6.91
N ILE A 178 -21.56 -6.57 -5.72
CA ILE A 178 -21.75 -7.26 -4.44
C ILE A 178 -22.96 -6.67 -3.71
#